data_e12ab702e5bdaf3b9a1490e789b3e7d2
#
_entry.id   e12ab702e5bdaf3b9a1490e789b3e7d2
#
_cell.length_a   1.000
_cell.length_b   1.000
_cell.length_c   1.000
_cell.angle_alpha   90.00
_cell.angle_beta   90.00
_cell.angle_gamma   90.00
#
_symmetry.space_group_name_H-M   'P 1'
#
loop_
_entity.id
_entity.type
_entity.pdbx_description
1 polymer ?
#
loop_
_entity_poly.entity_id
_entity_poly.type
_entity_poly.pdbx_seq_one_letter_code
_entity_poly.pdbx_strand_id
1 'polypeptide(L)'
;SKAHPRIPTPGHLFGDERKNSMGINLANDSALADLAKNVNAAIKNWQATPLVPGSKNTGAMNAVTNPANRKESVGQWQSTDSAQVQVALDNAHSAFQDWDHTPAASRAKILEYAADLMEERMPELIALCVKEAGKSMSASVAEVREAVDFCRYYAVQSRKLFGHPEKLPGPTGESNELQLHGRGVFVCIS
;
A
#
# COMPACT_ATOMS: atom_id res chain seq x y z
N SER A 1 -18.89 -18.08 -23.97
CA SER A 1 -17.87 -19.12 -23.76
C SER A 1 -17.88 -19.53 -22.28
N LYS A 2 -17.72 -20.82 -22.00
CA LYS A 2 -17.56 -21.29 -20.61
C LYS A 2 -16.11 -21.14 -20.18
N ALA A 3 -15.89 -20.74 -18.92
CA ALA A 3 -14.55 -20.71 -18.33
C ALA A 3 -13.94 -22.12 -18.35
N HIS A 4 -12.61 -22.19 -18.57
CA HIS A 4 -11.90 -23.47 -18.56
C HIS A 4 -11.86 -24.04 -17.13
N PRO A 5 -12.21 -25.33 -16.92
CA PRO A 5 -12.37 -25.86 -15.56
C PRO A 5 -11.10 -25.94 -14.71
N ARG A 6 -9.92 -25.90 -15.35
CA ARG A 6 -8.61 -25.98 -14.68
C ARG A 6 -7.76 -24.68 -14.75
N ILE A 7 -8.29 -23.63 -15.38
CA ILE A 7 -7.62 -22.34 -15.46
C ILE A 7 -8.40 -21.36 -14.58
N PRO A 8 -7.85 -20.88 -13.44
CA PRO A 8 -8.53 -19.94 -12.60
C PRO A 8 -8.75 -18.61 -13.33
N THR A 9 -9.80 -17.90 -12.97
CA THR A 9 -9.96 -16.51 -13.39
C THR A 9 -8.89 -15.64 -12.71
N PRO A 10 -8.56 -14.46 -13.26
CA PRO A 10 -7.54 -13.59 -12.66
C PRO A 10 -7.74 -13.30 -11.18
N GLY A 11 -8.98 -13.08 -10.75
CA GLY A 11 -9.29 -12.83 -9.33
C GLY A 11 -9.06 -14.03 -8.40
N HIS A 12 -9.03 -15.25 -8.93
CA HIS A 12 -8.86 -16.50 -8.19
C HIS A 12 -7.50 -17.18 -8.47
N LEU A 13 -6.55 -16.42 -9.01
CA LEU A 13 -5.23 -16.95 -9.39
C LEU A 13 -4.50 -17.61 -8.21
N PHE A 14 -4.70 -17.11 -7.01
CA PHE A 14 -4.09 -17.59 -5.77
C PHE A 14 -5.05 -18.41 -4.89
N GLY A 15 -6.15 -18.94 -5.47
CA GLY A 15 -7.15 -19.71 -4.74
C GLY A 15 -7.76 -18.90 -3.58
N ASP A 16 -7.88 -19.56 -2.42
CA ASP A 16 -8.42 -18.95 -1.20
C ASP A 16 -7.34 -18.22 -0.37
N GLU A 17 -6.07 -18.30 -0.78
CA GLU A 17 -4.97 -17.70 -0.02
C GLU A 17 -5.05 -16.17 -0.01
N ARG A 18 -5.26 -15.58 -1.19
CA ARG A 18 -5.47 -14.14 -1.36
C ARG A 18 -6.17 -13.79 -2.66
N LYS A 19 -6.88 -12.70 -2.65
CA LYS A 19 -7.46 -12.12 -3.87
C LYS A 19 -6.35 -11.43 -4.69
N ASN A 20 -6.34 -11.66 -6.01
CA ASN A 20 -5.48 -10.91 -6.93
C ASN A 20 -6.06 -9.51 -7.17
N SER A 21 -5.19 -8.52 -7.45
CA SER A 21 -5.62 -7.15 -7.75
C SER A 21 -6.51 -7.08 -9.00
N MET A 22 -7.48 -6.18 -8.96
CA MET A 22 -8.40 -5.98 -10.08
C MET A 22 -7.68 -5.41 -11.30
N GLY A 23 -7.72 -6.14 -12.43
CA GLY A 23 -7.17 -5.70 -13.70
C GLY A 23 -8.17 -4.91 -14.54
N ILE A 24 -7.66 -4.09 -15.44
CA ILE A 24 -8.43 -3.34 -16.43
C ILE A 24 -7.98 -3.78 -17.81
N ASN A 25 -8.91 -4.21 -18.67
CA ASN A 25 -8.60 -4.56 -20.04
C ASN A 25 -8.47 -3.29 -20.90
N LEU A 26 -7.25 -2.78 -21.03
CA LEU A 26 -6.97 -1.56 -21.80
C LEU A 26 -7.08 -1.75 -23.34
N ALA A 27 -7.22 -3.00 -23.83
CA ALA A 27 -7.52 -3.29 -25.23
C ALA A 27 -9.02 -3.21 -25.55
N ASN A 28 -9.87 -3.02 -24.56
CA ASN A 28 -11.30 -2.80 -24.73
C ASN A 28 -11.57 -1.29 -24.72
N ASP A 29 -12.03 -0.77 -25.84
CA ASP A 29 -12.26 0.68 -26.04
C ASP A 29 -13.24 1.27 -25.02
N SER A 30 -14.30 0.55 -24.66
CA SER A 30 -15.26 1.02 -23.64
C SER A 30 -14.62 1.09 -22.25
N ALA A 31 -13.88 0.05 -21.84
CA ALA A 31 -13.19 0.04 -20.56
C ALA A 31 -12.10 1.13 -20.48
N LEU A 32 -11.41 1.38 -21.58
CA LEU A 32 -10.43 2.46 -21.67
C LEU A 32 -11.08 3.83 -21.58
N ALA A 33 -12.21 4.04 -22.28
CA ALA A 33 -12.96 5.30 -22.23
C ALA A 33 -13.51 5.58 -20.83
N ASP A 34 -14.07 4.56 -20.17
CA ASP A 34 -14.57 4.67 -18.80
C ASP A 34 -13.45 4.98 -17.81
N LEU A 35 -12.29 4.31 -17.93
CA LEU A 35 -11.11 4.60 -17.13
C LEU A 35 -10.66 6.05 -17.33
N ALA A 36 -10.50 6.50 -18.58
CA ALA A 36 -10.08 7.85 -18.89
C ALA A 36 -11.04 8.90 -18.33
N LYS A 37 -12.36 8.66 -18.42
CA LYS A 37 -13.39 9.52 -17.83
C LYS A 37 -13.24 9.60 -16.31
N ASN A 38 -13.10 8.47 -15.63
CA ASN A 38 -13.00 8.41 -14.18
C ASN A 38 -11.69 9.02 -13.67
N VAL A 39 -10.57 8.76 -14.36
CA VAL A 39 -9.26 9.37 -14.05
C VAL A 39 -9.32 10.89 -14.20
N ASN A 40 -9.90 11.41 -15.29
CA ASN A 40 -10.05 12.85 -15.50
C ASN A 40 -10.96 13.49 -14.44
N ALA A 41 -12.04 12.83 -14.04
CA ALA A 41 -12.94 13.30 -12.99
C ALA A 41 -12.29 13.33 -11.60
N ALA A 42 -11.28 12.48 -11.36
CA ALA A 42 -10.56 12.39 -10.09
C ALA A 42 -9.43 13.42 -9.96
N ILE A 43 -9.08 14.14 -11.03
CA ILE A 43 -8.03 15.18 -10.99
C ILE A 43 -8.48 16.32 -10.09
N LYS A 44 -7.61 16.66 -9.14
CA LYS A 44 -7.81 17.77 -8.20
C LYS A 44 -6.45 18.41 -7.87
N ASN A 45 -6.47 19.47 -7.10
CA ASN A 45 -5.25 20.02 -6.51
C ASN A 45 -4.94 19.25 -5.21
N TRP A 46 -3.94 18.36 -5.26
CA TRP A 46 -3.59 17.52 -4.10
C TRP A 46 -2.76 18.28 -3.08
N GLN A 47 -2.93 17.92 -1.82
CA GLN A 47 -2.11 18.42 -0.72
C GLN A 47 -1.61 17.26 0.12
N ALA A 48 -0.31 17.27 0.42
CA ALA A 48 0.32 16.31 1.31
C ALA A 48 1.02 17.05 2.46
N THR A 49 0.71 16.64 3.69
CA THR A 49 1.33 17.16 4.90
C THR A 49 1.87 15.99 5.74
N PRO A 50 2.91 16.23 6.58
CA PRO A 50 3.41 15.22 7.49
C PRO A 50 2.31 14.71 8.43
N LEU A 51 2.21 13.40 8.57
CA LEU A 51 1.26 12.73 9.46
C LEU A 51 1.99 12.31 10.75
N VAL A 52 2.39 13.29 11.56
CA VAL A 52 3.14 13.08 12.81
C VAL A 52 2.26 13.47 14.00
N PRO A 53 1.62 12.50 14.72
CA PRO A 53 0.81 12.80 15.88
C PRO A 53 1.60 13.57 16.94
N GLY A 54 0.95 14.60 17.55
CA GLY A 54 1.57 15.43 18.59
C GLY A 54 2.54 16.49 18.07
N SER A 55 2.77 16.58 16.77
CA SER A 55 3.62 17.62 16.16
C SER A 55 2.78 18.60 15.32
N LYS A 56 3.27 19.85 15.23
CA LYS A 56 2.70 20.88 14.34
C LYS A 56 3.46 20.88 13.02
N ASN A 57 2.74 20.96 11.92
CA ASN A 57 3.32 21.07 10.59
C ASN A 57 3.81 22.52 10.37
N THR A 58 5.08 22.76 10.58
CA THR A 58 5.73 24.09 10.49
C THR A 58 6.65 24.24 9.28
N GLY A 59 6.89 23.16 8.54
CA GLY A 59 7.76 23.15 7.38
C GLY A 59 7.22 23.95 6.19
N ALA A 60 8.08 24.26 5.24
CA ALA A 60 7.73 25.02 4.05
C ALA A 60 6.79 24.24 3.12
N MET A 61 5.83 24.94 2.52
CA MET A 61 5.01 24.41 1.43
C MET A 61 5.79 24.47 0.12
N ASN A 62 5.80 23.36 -0.60
CA ASN A 62 6.51 23.21 -1.87
C ASN A 62 5.51 22.83 -2.96
N ALA A 63 5.61 23.47 -4.12
CA ALA A 63 4.74 23.19 -5.26
C ALA A 63 5.18 21.90 -5.97
N VAL A 64 4.18 21.14 -6.45
CA VAL A 64 4.37 20.01 -7.36
C VAL A 64 3.80 20.40 -8.71
N THR A 65 4.58 20.23 -9.77
CA THR A 65 4.18 20.53 -11.14
C THR A 65 4.21 19.28 -12.01
N ASN A 66 3.35 19.23 -13.01
CA ASN A 66 3.32 18.15 -13.98
C ASN A 66 4.62 18.14 -14.81
N PRO A 67 5.40 17.03 -14.84
CA PRO A 67 6.65 16.96 -15.61
C PRO A 67 6.45 17.11 -17.12
N ALA A 68 5.28 16.77 -17.65
CA ALA A 68 4.94 16.96 -19.06
C ALA A 68 4.50 18.40 -19.39
N ASN A 69 4.05 19.17 -18.38
CA ASN A 69 3.66 20.57 -18.52
C ASN A 69 3.95 21.33 -17.23
N ARG A 70 5.15 21.84 -17.08
CA ARG A 70 5.60 22.52 -15.85
C ARG A 70 4.81 23.78 -15.44
N LYS A 71 3.91 24.25 -16.29
CA LYS A 71 2.97 25.34 -15.96
C LYS A 71 1.73 24.84 -15.24
N GLU A 72 1.47 23.54 -15.29
CA GLU A 72 0.35 22.89 -14.63
C GLU A 72 0.72 22.54 -13.18
N SER A 73 0.01 23.09 -12.21
CA SER A 73 0.11 22.73 -10.81
C SER A 73 -0.63 21.41 -10.56
N VAL A 74 0.04 20.44 -9.97
CA VAL A 74 -0.55 19.19 -9.51
C VAL A 74 -1.00 19.30 -8.05
N GLY A 75 -0.25 20.01 -7.24
CA GLY A 75 -0.55 20.18 -5.83
C GLY A 75 0.59 20.79 -5.04
N GLN A 76 0.57 20.55 -3.75
CA GLN A 76 1.59 21.04 -2.82
C GLN A 76 1.90 19.96 -1.78
N TRP A 77 3.14 19.94 -1.33
CA TRP A 77 3.54 19.15 -0.17
C TRP A 77 4.25 20.01 0.85
N GLN A 78 4.15 19.64 2.11
CA GLN A 78 4.81 20.32 3.22
C GLN A 78 6.03 19.53 3.67
N SER A 79 7.18 20.21 3.77
CA SER A 79 8.40 19.60 4.27
C SER A 79 8.32 19.34 5.79
N THR A 80 9.09 18.35 6.23
CA THR A 80 9.28 18.02 7.64
C THR A 80 10.61 18.61 8.12
N ASP A 81 10.64 19.19 9.31
CA ASP A 81 11.87 19.60 9.96
C ASP A 81 12.45 18.47 10.84
N SER A 82 13.67 18.66 11.32
CA SER A 82 14.37 17.66 12.14
C SER A 82 13.68 17.40 13.48
N ALA A 83 12.98 18.38 14.04
CA ALA A 83 12.23 18.21 15.28
C ALA A 83 11.01 17.30 15.06
N GLN A 84 10.30 17.46 13.94
CA GLN A 84 9.20 16.58 13.57
C GLN A 84 9.68 15.16 13.30
N VAL A 85 10.84 14.99 12.65
CA VAL A 85 11.44 13.66 12.44
C VAL A 85 11.71 12.97 13.78
N GLN A 86 12.27 13.71 14.76
CA GLN A 86 12.52 13.15 16.09
C GLN A 86 11.21 12.72 16.77
N VAL A 87 10.16 13.55 16.73
CA VAL A 87 8.83 13.19 17.27
C VAL A 87 8.27 11.94 16.59
N ALA A 88 8.43 11.81 15.27
CA ALA A 88 7.99 10.62 14.55
C ALA A 88 8.71 9.34 15.00
N LEU A 89 10.04 9.42 15.21
CA LEU A 89 10.85 8.31 15.72
C LEU A 89 10.46 7.93 17.16
N ASP A 90 10.27 8.92 18.01
CA ASP A 90 9.87 8.69 19.41
C ASP A 90 8.47 8.05 19.50
N ASN A 91 7.52 8.53 18.69
CA ASN A 91 6.18 7.93 18.58
C ASN A 91 6.25 6.47 18.11
N ALA A 92 7.04 6.20 17.06
CA ALA A 92 7.18 4.84 16.53
C ALA A 92 7.87 3.92 17.55
N HIS A 93 8.88 4.40 18.27
CA HIS A 93 9.55 3.65 19.33
C HIS A 93 8.60 3.34 20.48
N SER A 94 7.84 4.32 20.93
CA SER A 94 6.87 4.16 22.03
C SER A 94 5.73 3.18 21.69
N ALA A 95 5.29 3.17 20.42
CA ALA A 95 4.23 2.29 19.95
C ALA A 95 4.70 0.86 19.65
N PHE A 96 6.01 0.60 19.63
CA PHE A 96 6.58 -0.64 19.14
C PHE A 96 6.09 -1.88 19.91
N GLN A 97 6.10 -1.86 21.24
CA GLN A 97 5.73 -3.02 22.04
C GLN A 97 4.26 -3.42 21.84
N ASP A 98 3.36 -2.46 21.89
CA ASP A 98 1.93 -2.70 21.68
C ASP A 98 1.65 -3.22 20.26
N TRP A 99 2.38 -2.68 19.28
CA TRP A 99 2.28 -3.14 17.91
C TRP A 99 2.81 -4.56 17.72
N ASP A 100 3.93 -4.92 18.34
CA ASP A 100 4.51 -6.27 18.27
C ASP A 100 3.57 -7.31 18.91
N HIS A 101 2.93 -6.96 20.03
CA HIS A 101 1.94 -7.81 20.68
C HIS A 101 0.56 -7.84 19.99
N THR A 102 0.31 -6.93 19.05
CA THR A 102 -0.94 -6.95 18.27
C THR A 102 -1.00 -8.22 17.41
N PRO A 103 -2.08 -9.02 17.49
CA PRO A 103 -2.19 -10.27 16.76
C PRO A 103 -1.89 -10.10 15.27
N ALA A 104 -1.09 -11.01 14.69
CA ALA A 104 -0.72 -10.97 13.28
C ALA A 104 -1.94 -10.88 12.34
N ALA A 105 -3.02 -11.57 12.69
CA ALA A 105 -4.28 -11.51 11.95
C ALA A 105 -4.89 -10.10 11.92
N SER A 106 -4.78 -9.36 13.01
CA SER A 106 -5.28 -7.97 13.10
C SER A 106 -4.42 -7.02 12.28
N ARG A 107 -3.09 -7.15 12.36
CA ARG A 107 -2.15 -6.37 11.54
C ARG A 107 -2.35 -6.64 10.05
N ALA A 108 -2.53 -7.90 9.68
CA ALA A 108 -2.80 -8.32 8.30
C ALA A 108 -4.09 -7.72 7.74
N LYS A 109 -5.17 -7.64 8.53
CA LYS A 109 -6.43 -7.00 8.13
C LYS A 109 -6.27 -5.52 7.76
N ILE A 110 -5.33 -4.80 8.39
CA ILE A 110 -5.05 -3.41 8.06
C ILE A 110 -4.48 -3.30 6.63
N LEU A 111 -3.56 -4.20 6.25
CA LEU A 111 -3.02 -4.25 4.89
C LEU A 111 -4.09 -4.64 3.86
N GLU A 112 -4.94 -5.62 4.17
CA GLU A 112 -6.04 -6.01 3.29
C GLU A 112 -7.02 -4.85 3.07
N TYR A 113 -7.37 -4.14 4.14
CA TYR A 113 -8.22 -2.96 4.04
C TYR A 113 -7.57 -1.83 3.24
N ALA A 114 -6.26 -1.60 3.42
CA ALA A 114 -5.52 -0.64 2.59
C ALA A 114 -5.56 -1.02 1.10
N ALA A 115 -5.42 -2.31 0.78
CA ALA A 115 -5.53 -2.83 -0.59
C ALA A 115 -6.92 -2.57 -1.20
N ASP A 116 -7.98 -2.79 -0.42
CA ASP A 116 -9.36 -2.56 -0.86
C ASP A 116 -9.63 -1.07 -1.10
N LEU A 117 -9.13 -0.19 -0.22
CA LEU A 117 -9.20 1.27 -0.42
C LEU A 117 -8.42 1.75 -1.64
N MET A 118 -7.26 1.14 -1.95
CA MET A 118 -6.51 1.44 -3.16
C MET A 118 -7.29 1.03 -4.43
N GLU A 119 -7.96 -0.11 -4.43
CA GLU A 119 -8.82 -0.52 -5.54
C GLU A 119 -10.03 0.42 -5.70
N GLU A 120 -10.69 0.80 -4.62
CA GLU A 120 -11.81 1.74 -4.63
C GLU A 120 -11.40 3.12 -5.20
N ARG A 121 -10.21 3.58 -4.82
CA ARG A 121 -9.66 4.88 -5.24
C ARG A 121 -8.71 4.78 -6.44
N MET A 122 -8.71 3.67 -7.16
CA MET A 122 -7.80 3.43 -8.28
C MET A 122 -7.77 4.57 -9.32
N PRO A 123 -8.89 5.16 -9.76
CA PRO A 123 -8.85 6.28 -10.71
C PRO A 123 -8.10 7.51 -10.18
N GLU A 124 -8.22 7.82 -8.89
CA GLU A 124 -7.50 8.93 -8.25
C GLU A 124 -5.99 8.64 -8.18
N LEU A 125 -5.61 7.44 -7.78
CA LEU A 125 -4.21 7.03 -7.70
C LEU A 125 -3.55 7.02 -9.09
N ILE A 126 -4.25 6.55 -10.12
CA ILE A 126 -3.80 6.62 -11.51
C ILE A 126 -3.63 8.07 -11.95
N ALA A 127 -4.61 8.95 -11.66
CA ALA A 127 -4.52 10.37 -11.98
C ALA A 127 -3.27 11.01 -11.36
N LEU A 128 -2.97 10.68 -10.11
CA LEU A 128 -1.78 11.14 -9.40
C LEU A 128 -0.49 10.64 -10.07
N CYS A 129 -0.39 9.35 -10.37
CA CYS A 129 0.77 8.77 -11.08
C CYS A 129 1.01 9.46 -12.45
N VAL A 130 -0.06 9.73 -13.20
CA VAL A 130 0.05 10.41 -14.51
C VAL A 130 0.49 11.87 -14.33
N LYS A 131 -0.12 12.60 -13.39
CA LYS A 131 0.11 14.03 -13.24
C LYS A 131 1.40 14.38 -12.51
N GLU A 132 1.75 13.64 -11.46
CA GLU A 132 2.93 13.91 -10.64
C GLU A 132 4.18 13.22 -11.18
N ALA A 133 4.07 11.93 -11.52
CA ALA A 133 5.21 11.13 -11.97
C ALA A 133 5.36 11.07 -13.50
N GLY A 134 4.41 11.61 -14.26
CA GLY A 134 4.44 11.59 -15.74
C GLY A 134 4.31 10.18 -16.33
N LYS A 135 3.74 9.23 -15.59
CA LYS A 135 3.59 7.85 -16.07
C LYS A 135 2.50 7.72 -17.13
N SER A 136 2.65 6.75 -18.03
CA SER A 136 1.57 6.39 -18.94
C SER A 136 0.38 5.77 -18.19
N MET A 137 -0.79 5.76 -18.80
CA MET A 137 -1.99 5.15 -18.23
C MET A 137 -1.77 3.68 -17.86
N SER A 138 -1.15 2.90 -18.76
CA SER A 138 -0.87 1.49 -18.54
C SER A 138 0.12 1.26 -17.39
N ALA A 139 1.19 2.05 -17.33
CA ALA A 139 2.15 1.99 -16.23
C ALA A 139 1.50 2.37 -14.89
N SER A 140 0.63 3.37 -14.87
CA SER A 140 -0.08 3.79 -13.65
C SER A 140 -1.05 2.71 -13.15
N VAL A 141 -1.76 2.02 -14.05
CA VAL A 141 -2.58 0.85 -13.68
C VAL A 141 -1.72 -0.26 -13.07
N ALA A 142 -0.54 -0.53 -13.65
CA ALA A 142 0.38 -1.54 -13.13
C ALA A 142 0.89 -1.18 -11.72
N GLU A 143 1.28 0.07 -11.48
CA GLU A 143 1.72 0.57 -10.16
C GLU A 143 0.67 0.37 -9.07
N VAL A 144 -0.57 0.80 -9.33
CA VAL A 144 -1.64 0.65 -8.34
C VAL A 144 -1.93 -0.83 -8.06
N ARG A 145 -1.95 -1.67 -9.11
CA ARG A 145 -2.15 -3.11 -8.96
C ARG A 145 -1.02 -3.78 -8.16
N GLU A 146 0.21 -3.39 -8.42
CA GLU A 146 1.38 -3.90 -7.70
C GLU A 146 1.28 -3.55 -6.20
N ALA A 147 0.96 -2.30 -5.86
CA ALA A 147 0.78 -1.89 -4.47
C ALA A 147 -0.32 -2.68 -3.75
N VAL A 148 -1.47 -2.90 -4.42
CA VAL A 148 -2.57 -3.74 -3.92
C VAL A 148 -2.11 -5.17 -3.66
N ASP A 149 -1.41 -5.78 -4.64
CA ASP A 149 -0.95 -7.15 -4.54
C ASP A 149 0.12 -7.32 -3.45
N PHE A 150 1.01 -6.34 -3.26
CA PHE A 150 1.97 -6.35 -2.15
C PHE A 150 1.27 -6.29 -0.80
N CYS A 151 0.29 -5.42 -0.61
CA CYS A 151 -0.47 -5.36 0.64
C CYS A 151 -1.11 -6.72 0.96
N ARG A 152 -1.78 -7.35 -0.01
CA ARG A 152 -2.42 -8.66 0.17
C ARG A 152 -1.40 -9.79 0.36
N TYR A 153 -0.28 -9.76 -0.35
CA TYR A 153 0.81 -10.73 -0.19
C TYR A 153 1.41 -10.67 1.22
N TYR A 154 1.78 -9.48 1.68
CA TYR A 154 2.37 -9.33 3.01
C TYR A 154 1.38 -9.55 4.14
N ALA A 155 0.09 -9.34 3.94
CA ALA A 155 -0.95 -9.77 4.87
C ALA A 155 -0.93 -11.28 5.09
N VAL A 156 -0.82 -12.06 4.01
CA VAL A 156 -0.69 -13.53 4.08
C VAL A 156 0.61 -13.93 4.77
N GLN A 157 1.75 -13.33 4.37
CA GLN A 157 3.05 -13.63 4.97
C GLN A 157 3.08 -13.28 6.47
N SER A 158 2.47 -12.17 6.86
CA SER A 158 2.35 -11.80 8.28
C SER A 158 1.64 -12.89 9.10
N ARG A 159 0.53 -13.42 8.59
CA ARG A 159 -0.18 -14.53 9.29
C ARG A 159 0.67 -15.81 9.37
N LYS A 160 1.39 -16.14 8.28
CA LYS A 160 2.24 -17.34 8.25
C LYS A 160 3.43 -17.24 9.21
N LEU A 161 4.10 -16.09 9.21
CA LEU A 161 5.36 -15.93 9.95
C LEU A 161 5.16 -15.56 11.42
N PHE A 162 4.11 -14.83 11.75
CA PHE A 162 3.89 -14.30 13.09
C PHE A 162 2.60 -14.83 13.75
N GLY A 163 1.84 -15.68 13.06
CA GLY A 163 0.56 -16.15 13.55
C GLY A 163 0.67 -17.19 14.65
N HIS A 164 1.66 -18.08 14.54
CA HIS A 164 1.90 -19.16 15.49
C HIS A 164 3.39 -19.46 15.58
N PRO A 165 3.88 -19.87 16.78
CA PRO A 165 5.22 -20.39 16.91
C PRO A 165 5.40 -21.65 16.05
N GLU A 166 6.58 -21.82 15.49
CA GLU A 166 6.99 -23.03 14.80
C GLU A 166 7.55 -24.03 15.83
N LYS A 167 7.00 -25.24 15.85
CA LYS A 167 7.53 -26.31 16.69
C LYS A 167 8.82 -26.85 16.10
N LEU A 168 9.87 -26.86 16.92
CA LEU A 168 11.17 -27.38 16.56
C LEU A 168 11.37 -28.77 17.16
N PRO A 169 12.18 -29.64 16.54
CA PRO A 169 12.55 -30.92 17.12
C PRO A 169 13.37 -30.73 18.42
N GLY A 170 13.17 -31.61 19.39
CA GLY A 170 13.86 -31.60 20.64
C GLY A 170 13.87 -32.98 21.29
N PRO A 171 14.67 -33.21 22.36
CA PRO A 171 14.66 -34.42 23.13
C PRO A 171 13.29 -34.69 23.77
N THR A 172 13.08 -35.94 24.18
CA THR A 172 11.86 -36.34 24.89
C THR A 172 11.68 -35.51 26.17
N GLY A 173 10.50 -34.93 26.32
CA GLY A 173 10.12 -34.10 27.48
C GLY A 173 10.35 -32.60 27.31
N GLU A 174 10.88 -32.16 26.15
CA GLU A 174 11.00 -30.73 25.78
C GLU A 174 9.96 -30.32 24.77
N SER A 175 9.50 -29.07 24.87
CA SER A 175 8.69 -28.39 23.85
C SER A 175 9.46 -27.17 23.36
N ASN A 176 10.08 -27.29 22.19
CA ASN A 176 10.87 -26.21 21.60
C ASN A 176 10.04 -25.48 20.56
N GLU A 177 10.00 -24.17 20.66
CA GLU A 177 9.21 -23.30 19.75
C GLU A 177 10.06 -22.12 19.28
N LEU A 178 9.98 -21.81 17.99
CA LEU A 178 10.53 -20.60 17.38
C LEU A 178 9.41 -19.62 17.12
N GLN A 179 9.51 -18.45 17.70
CA GLN A 179 8.59 -17.35 17.45
C GLN A 179 9.34 -16.13 16.91
N LEU A 180 8.79 -15.50 15.88
CA LEU A 180 9.31 -14.25 15.33
C LEU A 180 8.63 -13.05 16.00
N HIS A 181 9.42 -12.03 16.29
CA HIS A 181 9.00 -10.77 16.86
C HIS A 181 9.44 -9.59 15.99
N GLY A 182 8.81 -8.42 16.17
CA GLY A 182 9.21 -7.19 15.53
C GLY A 182 10.64 -6.77 15.93
N ARG A 183 11.36 -6.14 14.99
CA ARG A 183 12.75 -5.67 15.19
C ARG A 183 12.82 -4.23 15.71
N GLY A 184 11.69 -3.54 15.80
CA GLY A 184 11.63 -2.14 16.18
C GLY A 184 11.24 -1.21 15.02
N VAL A 185 11.72 0.02 15.08
CA VAL A 185 11.40 1.06 14.09
C VAL A 185 12.15 0.83 12.78
N PHE A 186 11.44 0.89 11.66
CA PHE A 186 12.00 0.88 10.32
C PHE A 186 11.81 2.24 9.66
N VAL A 187 12.86 2.72 8.98
CA VAL A 187 12.79 3.87 8.10
C VAL A 187 12.63 3.37 6.68
N CYS A 188 11.53 3.76 6.04
CA CYS A 188 11.25 3.41 4.63
C CYS A 188 11.37 4.68 3.80
N ILE A 189 12.21 4.63 2.75
CA ILE A 189 12.42 5.73 1.80
C ILE A 189 11.94 5.26 0.44
N SER A 190 10.93 5.93 -0.14
CA SER A 190 10.34 5.63 -1.45
C SER A 190 10.88 6.55 -2.54
#